data_f5f9a0a72b8cb24c80c30f0df1258a4d
#
_entry.id   f5f9a0a72b8cb24c80c30f0df1258a4d
#
_cell.length_a   1.000
_cell.length_b   1.000
_cell.length_c   1.000
_cell.angle_alpha   90.00
_cell.angle_beta   90.00
_cell.angle_gamma   90.00
#
_symmetry.space_group_name_H-M   'P 1'
#
loop_
_entity.id
_entity.type
_entity.pdbx_description
1 polymer ?
#
loop_
_entity_poly.entity_id
_entity_poly.type
_entity_poly.pdbx_seq_one_letter_code
_entity_poly.pdbx_strand_id
1 'polypeptide(L)'
;MKPLREIPIADISTFKANLIRFLDQQHYACMLDSNDYTKDNYGEYDCIVAWGKKDLFYVNKAKGAFNHLEHFLKQQEGSWVFGFLSYDLKDDLEDLKSDNTHWSDLPKSYFFVPEN
;
A
#
# COMPACT_ATOMS: atom_id res chain seq x y z
N MET A 1 7.08 -5.66 17.85
CA MET A 1 7.08 -4.23 17.42
C MET A 1 8.47 -3.65 17.65
N LYS A 2 9.06 -3.05 16.64
CA LYS A 2 10.33 -2.33 16.81
C LYS A 2 10.07 -1.07 17.64
N PRO A 3 11.01 -0.69 18.53
CA PRO A 3 10.82 0.53 19.32
C PRO A 3 10.79 1.76 18.41
N LEU A 4 9.92 2.70 18.73
CA LEU A 4 9.87 3.96 18.04
C LEU A 4 11.12 4.78 18.38
N ARG A 5 11.68 5.40 17.36
CA ARG A 5 12.78 6.35 17.50
C ARG A 5 12.42 7.64 16.78
N GLU A 6 12.70 8.74 17.42
CA GLU A 6 12.57 10.05 16.80
C GLU A 6 13.92 10.55 16.37
N ILE A 7 14.02 10.93 15.11
CA ILE A 7 15.24 11.47 14.52
C ILE A 7 14.91 12.83 13.89
N PRO A 8 15.54 13.91 14.32
CA PRO A 8 15.31 15.21 13.70
C PRO A 8 15.85 15.25 12.28
N ILE A 9 15.10 15.85 11.38
CA ILE A 9 15.45 16.01 9.97
C ILE A 9 15.55 17.49 9.66
N ALA A 10 16.75 17.94 9.29
CA ALA A 10 17.01 19.36 9.02
C ALA A 10 16.47 19.81 7.65
N ASP A 11 16.60 18.96 6.64
CA ASP A 11 16.14 19.22 5.27
C ASP A 11 15.23 18.11 4.80
N ILE A 12 13.92 18.33 4.91
CA ILE A 12 12.89 17.34 4.58
C ILE A 12 12.88 17.04 3.08
N SER A 13 13.06 18.06 2.23
CA SER A 13 13.02 17.87 0.78
C SER A 13 14.15 16.97 0.29
N THR A 14 15.37 17.20 0.76
CA THR A 14 16.53 16.36 0.44
C THR A 14 16.35 14.94 1.02
N PHE A 15 15.83 14.84 2.24
CA PHE A 15 15.56 13.56 2.87
C PHE A 15 14.56 12.73 2.05
N LYS A 16 13.46 13.34 1.62
CA LYS A 16 12.44 12.65 0.80
C LYS A 16 13.02 12.20 -0.54
N ALA A 17 13.85 13.02 -1.19
CA ALA A 17 14.49 12.65 -2.46
C ALA A 17 15.41 11.43 -2.29
N ASN A 18 16.21 11.41 -1.23
CA ASN A 18 17.09 10.29 -0.92
C ASN A 18 16.29 9.03 -0.56
N LEU A 19 15.18 9.21 0.14
CA LEU A 19 14.28 8.12 0.51
C LEU A 19 13.67 7.45 -0.71
N ILE A 20 13.22 8.23 -1.70
CA ILE A 20 12.69 7.70 -2.97
C ILE A 20 13.74 6.86 -3.69
N ARG A 21 14.99 7.31 -3.73
CA ARG A 21 16.09 6.54 -4.33
C ARG A 21 16.34 5.23 -3.61
N PHE A 22 16.28 5.24 -2.29
CA PHE A 22 16.40 4.04 -1.47
C PHE A 22 15.26 3.07 -1.75
N LEU A 23 14.02 3.56 -1.79
CA LEU A 23 12.84 2.72 -2.01
C LEU A 23 12.81 2.12 -3.42
N ASP A 24 13.33 2.83 -4.41
CA ASP A 24 13.41 2.35 -5.78
C ASP A 24 14.25 1.08 -5.92
N GLN A 25 15.17 0.85 -5.00
CA GLN A 25 16.02 -0.35 -4.95
C GLN A 25 15.38 -1.52 -4.21
N GLN A 26 14.23 -1.31 -3.57
CA GLN A 26 13.53 -2.35 -2.82
C GLN A 26 12.53 -3.08 -3.70
N HIS A 27 12.38 -4.40 -3.51
CA HIS A 27 11.39 -5.18 -4.24
C HIS A 27 9.95 -4.86 -3.79
N TYR A 28 9.79 -4.55 -2.52
CA TYR A 28 8.50 -4.19 -1.91
C TYR A 28 8.67 -2.87 -1.19
N ALA A 29 7.99 -1.85 -1.66
CA ALA A 29 8.07 -0.52 -1.09
C ALA A 29 6.79 0.26 -1.35
N CYS A 30 6.47 1.14 -0.42
CA CYS A 30 5.35 2.05 -0.52
C CYS A 30 5.72 3.38 0.12
N MET A 31 5.34 4.47 -0.53
CA MET A 31 5.48 5.82 0.02
C MET A 31 4.16 6.55 -0.18
N LEU A 32 3.57 6.98 0.91
CA LEU A 32 2.37 7.79 0.93
C LEU A 32 2.74 9.17 1.46
N ASP A 33 2.67 10.18 0.60
CA ASP A 33 3.09 11.54 0.92
C ASP A 33 1.90 12.49 0.77
N SER A 34 1.65 13.30 1.79
CA SER A 34 0.59 14.32 1.75
C SER A 34 0.91 15.52 0.86
N ASN A 35 2.17 15.65 0.40
CA ASN A 35 2.65 16.78 -0.40
C ASN A 35 2.36 18.12 0.26
N ASP A 36 2.61 18.20 1.56
CA ASP A 36 2.39 19.40 2.39
C ASP A 36 0.93 19.87 2.44
N TYR A 37 -0.03 18.93 2.26
CA TYR A 37 -1.44 19.26 2.39
C TYR A 37 -1.79 19.52 3.86
N THR A 38 -2.09 20.79 4.17
CA THR A 38 -2.31 21.24 5.55
C THR A 38 -3.77 21.24 5.98
N LYS A 39 -4.71 20.96 5.07
CA LYS A 39 -6.16 21.02 5.32
C LYS A 39 -6.76 19.71 5.84
N ASP A 40 -5.96 18.68 6.00
CA ASP A 40 -6.41 17.39 6.52
C ASP A 40 -6.41 17.43 8.05
N ASN A 41 -7.60 17.50 8.63
CA ASN A 41 -7.78 17.50 10.08
C ASN A 41 -7.61 16.11 10.72
N TYR A 42 -7.50 15.07 9.91
CA TYR A 42 -7.44 13.68 10.37
C TYR A 42 -6.07 13.03 10.14
N GLY A 43 -5.19 13.68 9.37
CA GLY A 43 -3.87 13.16 9.09
C GLY A 43 -2.92 13.31 10.27
N GLU A 44 -2.41 12.19 10.77
CA GLU A 44 -1.38 12.19 11.83
C GLU A 44 0.03 12.25 11.26
N TYR A 45 0.19 11.89 9.98
CA TYR A 45 1.50 11.77 9.34
C TYR A 45 1.54 12.55 8.03
N ASP A 46 2.62 13.27 7.80
CA ASP A 46 2.88 13.94 6.53
C ASP A 46 3.34 12.96 5.45
N CYS A 47 4.07 11.93 5.86
CA CYS A 47 4.60 10.93 4.95
C CYS A 47 4.73 9.60 5.69
N ILE A 48 4.31 8.52 5.03
CA ILE A 48 4.49 7.15 5.53
C ILE A 48 5.27 6.38 4.49
N VAL A 49 6.28 5.65 4.94
CA VAL A 49 7.10 4.80 4.07
C VAL A 49 7.19 3.41 4.67
N ALA A 50 7.11 2.42 3.79
CA ALA A 50 7.22 1.03 4.19
C ALA A 50 8.03 0.25 3.16
N TRP A 51 8.85 -0.69 3.60
CA TRP A 51 9.60 -1.56 2.70
C TRP A 51 9.91 -2.92 3.32
N GLY A 52 10.27 -3.85 2.44
CA GLY A 52 10.47 -5.24 2.81
C GLY A 52 9.16 -6.01 2.86
N LYS A 53 9.23 -7.32 2.97
CA LYS A 53 8.06 -8.18 2.94
C LYS A 53 8.14 -9.25 4.03
N LYS A 54 7.23 -9.18 4.99
CA LYS A 54 6.95 -10.29 5.90
C LYS A 54 5.91 -11.24 5.34
N ASP A 55 4.91 -10.68 4.67
CA ASP A 55 3.83 -11.46 4.06
C ASP A 55 3.30 -10.72 2.84
N LEU A 56 2.69 -11.43 1.93
CA LEU A 56 2.20 -10.92 0.65
C LEU A 56 0.86 -11.53 0.31
N PHE A 57 -0.06 -10.70 -0.15
CA PHE A 57 -1.34 -11.11 -0.69
C PHE A 57 -1.54 -10.49 -2.06
N TYR A 58 -1.97 -11.29 -3.03
CA TYR A 58 -2.42 -10.75 -4.31
C TYR A 58 -3.46 -11.67 -4.93
N VAL A 59 -4.36 -11.08 -5.72
CA VAL A 59 -5.33 -11.81 -6.52
C VAL A 59 -5.42 -11.19 -7.90
N ASN A 60 -5.57 -12.04 -8.92
CA ASN A 60 -5.68 -11.63 -10.32
C ASN A 60 -7.12 -11.71 -10.84
N LYS A 61 -8.03 -12.31 -10.08
CA LYS A 61 -9.44 -12.45 -10.44
C LYS A 61 -10.31 -11.65 -9.48
N ALA A 62 -11.34 -10.99 -10.01
CA ALA A 62 -12.26 -10.21 -9.19
C ALA A 62 -13.13 -11.09 -8.29
N LYS A 63 -13.61 -12.23 -8.80
CA LYS A 63 -14.53 -13.11 -8.07
C LYS A 63 -13.90 -13.66 -6.80
N GLY A 64 -14.55 -13.41 -5.67
CA GLY A 64 -14.08 -13.85 -4.35
C GLY A 64 -12.93 -13.03 -3.78
N ALA A 65 -12.47 -11.99 -4.48
CA ALA A 65 -11.31 -11.20 -4.08
C ALA A 65 -11.49 -10.54 -2.71
N PHE A 66 -12.67 -9.99 -2.42
CA PHE A 66 -12.92 -9.32 -1.15
C PHE A 66 -12.94 -10.30 0.03
N ASN A 67 -13.48 -11.50 -0.15
CA ASN A 67 -13.46 -12.54 0.89
C ASN A 67 -12.04 -13.00 1.20
N HIS A 68 -11.22 -13.17 0.17
CA HIS A 68 -9.80 -13.52 0.32
C HIS A 68 -9.02 -12.40 1.03
N LEU A 69 -9.28 -11.15 0.66
CA LEU A 69 -8.66 -9.99 1.28
C LEU A 69 -9.05 -9.87 2.76
N GLU A 70 -10.34 -10.03 3.08
CA GLU A 70 -10.82 -9.98 4.45
C GLU A 70 -10.11 -11.03 5.32
N HIS A 71 -9.98 -12.25 4.81
CA HIS A 71 -9.28 -13.32 5.50
C HIS A 71 -7.81 -12.97 5.74
N PHE A 72 -7.12 -12.45 4.74
CA PHE A 72 -5.74 -12.02 4.87
C PHE A 72 -5.59 -10.92 5.92
N LEU A 73 -6.45 -9.90 5.88
CA LEU A 73 -6.39 -8.79 6.83
C LEU A 73 -6.63 -9.25 8.28
N LYS A 74 -7.52 -10.22 8.48
CA LYS A 74 -7.75 -10.80 9.81
C LYS A 74 -6.51 -11.52 10.35
N GLN A 75 -5.77 -12.18 9.47
CA GLN A 75 -4.52 -12.84 9.86
C GLN A 75 -3.42 -11.84 10.21
N GLN A 76 -3.51 -10.62 9.71
CA GLN A 76 -2.51 -9.56 9.91
C GLN A 76 -2.93 -8.54 10.98
N GLU A 77 -3.88 -8.89 11.84
CA GLU A 77 -4.35 -7.99 12.89
C GLU A 77 -3.20 -7.50 13.76
N GLY A 78 -3.15 -6.18 13.98
CA GLY A 78 -2.07 -5.54 14.71
C GLY A 78 -0.84 -5.18 13.89
N SER A 79 -0.81 -5.51 12.60
CA SER A 79 0.29 -5.18 11.69
C SER A 79 -0.13 -4.09 10.71
N TRP A 80 0.86 -3.31 10.23
CA TRP A 80 0.65 -2.42 9.10
C TRP A 80 0.56 -3.25 7.82
N VAL A 81 -0.36 -2.87 6.95
CA VAL A 81 -0.55 -3.50 5.65
C VAL A 81 -0.67 -2.40 4.60
N PHE A 82 0.08 -2.53 3.51
CA PHE A 82 0.09 -1.55 2.41
C PHE A 82 -0.21 -2.23 1.09
N GLY A 83 -0.94 -1.53 0.24
CA GLY A 83 -1.26 -2.08 -1.06
C GLY A 83 -2.31 -1.28 -1.81
N PHE A 84 -2.95 -1.92 -2.79
CA PHE A 84 -3.96 -1.27 -3.61
C PHE A 84 -5.05 -2.23 -4.03
N LEU A 85 -6.20 -1.65 -4.35
CA LEU A 85 -7.32 -2.33 -4.98
C LEU A 85 -7.48 -1.78 -6.39
N SER A 86 -7.57 -2.68 -7.37
CA SER A 86 -7.89 -2.28 -8.74
C SER A 86 -9.36 -1.89 -8.86
N TYR A 87 -9.65 -0.92 -9.71
CA TYR A 87 -11.02 -0.52 -10.01
C TYR A 87 -11.88 -1.69 -10.51
N ASP A 88 -11.28 -2.64 -11.22
CA ASP A 88 -11.98 -3.82 -11.73
C ASP A 88 -12.55 -4.74 -10.65
N LEU A 89 -12.16 -4.57 -9.38
CA LEU A 89 -12.74 -5.32 -8.27
C LEU A 89 -14.22 -5.04 -8.06
N LYS A 90 -14.75 -3.97 -8.62
CA LYS A 90 -16.20 -3.72 -8.63
C LYS A 90 -16.98 -4.91 -9.20
N ASP A 91 -16.38 -5.68 -10.13
CA ASP A 91 -17.01 -6.83 -10.76
C ASP A 91 -17.33 -7.94 -9.77
N ASP A 92 -16.60 -8.04 -8.66
CA ASP A 92 -16.91 -8.98 -7.57
C ASP A 92 -18.17 -8.56 -6.80
N LEU A 93 -18.39 -7.25 -6.62
CA LEU A 93 -19.50 -6.73 -5.85
C LEU A 93 -20.78 -6.64 -6.66
N GLU A 94 -20.69 -6.28 -7.93
CA GLU A 94 -21.82 -5.91 -8.76
C GLU A 94 -22.17 -6.96 -9.83
N ASP A 95 -21.40 -8.05 -9.89
CA ASP A 95 -21.54 -9.11 -10.91
C ASP A 95 -21.59 -8.55 -12.34
N LEU A 96 -20.83 -7.48 -12.56
CA LEU A 96 -20.73 -6.83 -13.86
C LEU A 96 -19.56 -7.43 -14.64
N LYS A 97 -19.79 -7.59 -15.96
CA LYS A 97 -18.72 -7.98 -16.88
C LYS A 97 -18.35 -6.78 -17.73
N SER A 98 -17.07 -6.46 -17.79
CA SER A 98 -16.55 -5.47 -18.70
C SER A 98 -15.98 -6.14 -19.93
N ASP A 99 -16.42 -5.73 -21.11
CA ASP A 99 -15.86 -6.17 -22.39
C ASP A 99 -14.63 -5.34 -22.80
N ASN A 100 -14.22 -4.39 -21.95
CA ASN A 100 -13.07 -3.56 -22.21
C ASN A 100 -11.77 -4.36 -22.08
N THR A 101 -10.84 -4.10 -22.99
CA THR A 101 -9.50 -4.68 -22.92
C THR A 101 -8.76 -4.13 -21.71
N HIS A 102 -8.23 -5.02 -20.87
CA HIS A 102 -7.41 -4.63 -19.74
C HIS A 102 -6.01 -4.27 -20.24
N TRP A 103 -5.62 -3.02 -20.01
CA TRP A 103 -4.32 -2.48 -20.44
C TRP A 103 -3.19 -2.78 -19.47
N SER A 104 -3.49 -3.38 -18.32
CA SER A 104 -2.53 -3.55 -17.24
C SER A 104 -2.45 -5.00 -16.81
N ASP A 105 -1.23 -5.52 -16.68
CA ASP A 105 -0.94 -6.82 -16.09
C ASP A 105 -0.92 -6.76 -14.55
N LEU A 106 -1.31 -5.65 -13.96
CA LEU A 106 -1.37 -5.48 -12.51
C LEU A 106 -2.41 -6.42 -11.89
N PRO A 107 -2.13 -6.99 -10.73
CA PRO A 107 -3.12 -7.78 -10.00
C PRO A 107 -4.34 -6.94 -9.63
N LYS A 108 -5.49 -7.59 -9.43
CA LYS A 108 -6.73 -6.93 -9.02
C LYS A 108 -6.66 -6.40 -7.59
N SER A 109 -5.95 -7.10 -6.74
CA SER A 109 -5.67 -6.68 -5.37
C SER A 109 -4.24 -7.10 -5.02
N TYR A 110 -3.52 -6.21 -4.35
CA TYR A 110 -2.14 -6.45 -3.96
C TYR A 110 -1.87 -5.77 -2.63
N PHE A 111 -1.43 -6.54 -1.63
CA PHE A 111 -1.07 -6.02 -0.32
C PHE A 111 0.15 -6.73 0.23
N PHE A 112 0.97 -6.00 0.96
CA PHE A 112 2.11 -6.58 1.65
C PHE A 112 2.19 -6.08 3.09
N VAL A 113 2.75 -6.93 3.94
CA VAL A 113 3.10 -6.60 5.32
C VAL A 113 4.57 -6.23 5.33
N PRO A 114 4.94 -4.99 5.64
CA PRO A 114 6.34 -4.56 5.55
C PRO A 114 7.18 -5.09 6.70
N GLU A 115 8.48 -5.19 6.47
CA GLU A 115 9.48 -5.43 7.51
C GLU A 115 9.84 -4.15 8.27
N ASN A 116 9.76 -2.99 7.58
CA ASN A 116 10.16 -1.70 8.12
C ASN A 116 9.16 -0.63 7.75
#